data_854f3636f770e7558177ccca8e8214b2
#
_entry.id   854f3636f770e7558177ccca8e8214b2
#
_cell.length_a   1.000
_cell.length_b   1.000
_cell.length_c   1.000
_cell.angle_alpha   90.00
_cell.angle_beta   90.00
_cell.angle_gamma   90.00
#
_symmetry.space_group_name_H-M   'P 1'
#
loop_
_entity.id
_entity.type
_entity.pdbx_description
1 polymer ?
#
loop_
_entity_poly.entity_id
_entity_poly.type
_entity_poly.pdbx_seq_one_letter_code
_entity_poly.pdbx_strand_id
1 'polypeptide(L)'
;MQKEKKTLLLSLSHDIKTPLSAIKLYSVALSKNLYSDAEKQHKIAENINEKADEIEGYVSQIITASREDFFSFEVNMGEFYLSELVEKIAGYYREKLALIKTDFIIGKYKNCLLSGDLSRSVEVMQNIMENALKYGDGRRVELIFPEDDECVQIAIMNGGCTLEKDDLTHIFESFWRGANAGNIGGNGLGLYICRQLMRKMNGEIFAKIDDDIITVTTVFARA
;
A
#
# COMPACT_ATOMS: atom_id res chain seq x y z
N MET A 1 21.46 -23.98 -7.04
CA MET A 1 20.28 -23.10 -7.19
C MET A 1 19.18 -23.36 -6.15
N GLN A 2 18.44 -24.49 -6.12
CA GLN A 2 17.38 -24.71 -5.09
C GLN A 2 17.91 -24.80 -3.66
N LYS A 3 19.09 -25.37 -3.43
CA LYS A 3 19.70 -25.54 -2.11
C LYS A 3 20.16 -24.19 -1.52
N GLU A 4 20.70 -23.33 -2.34
CA GLU A 4 21.14 -21.97 -1.96
C GLU A 4 19.96 -21.06 -1.65
N LYS A 5 18.89 -21.12 -2.48
CA LYS A 5 17.61 -20.43 -2.19
C LYS A 5 17.02 -20.85 -0.85
N LYS A 6 17.01 -22.15 -0.54
CA LYS A 6 16.50 -22.68 0.72
C LYS A 6 17.34 -22.20 1.93
N THR A 7 18.66 -22.17 1.80
CA THR A 7 19.58 -21.71 2.85
C THR A 7 19.36 -20.20 3.09
N LEU A 8 19.25 -19.40 2.03
CA LEU A 8 18.97 -17.96 2.14
C LEU A 8 17.63 -17.69 2.84
N LEU A 9 16.56 -18.40 2.46
CA LEU A 9 15.24 -18.27 3.08
C LEU A 9 15.26 -18.64 4.57
N LEU A 10 16.01 -19.67 4.95
CA LEU A 10 16.16 -20.07 6.36
C LEU A 10 16.95 -19.02 7.16
N SER A 11 18.03 -18.47 6.61
CA SER A 11 18.80 -17.39 7.22
C SER A 11 17.93 -16.16 7.43
N LEU A 12 17.28 -15.69 6.39
CA LEU A 12 16.41 -14.49 6.44
C LEU A 12 15.21 -14.69 7.37
N SER A 13 14.67 -15.92 7.47
CA SER A 13 13.61 -16.22 8.45
C SER A 13 14.11 -16.07 9.89
N HIS A 14 15.35 -16.43 10.20
CA HIS A 14 15.98 -16.19 11.48
C HIS A 14 16.21 -14.70 11.74
N ASP A 15 16.69 -13.99 10.71
CA ASP A 15 17.02 -12.56 10.80
C ASP A 15 15.77 -11.68 10.97
N ILE A 16 14.61 -12.10 10.43
CA ILE A 16 13.30 -11.48 10.68
C ILE A 16 12.80 -11.77 12.10
N LYS A 17 13.03 -12.96 12.63
CA LYS A 17 12.51 -13.37 13.95
C LYS A 17 13.11 -12.54 15.08
N THR A 18 14.35 -12.12 14.96
CA THR A 18 15.07 -11.33 16.00
C THR A 18 14.42 -9.95 16.20
N PRO A 19 14.30 -9.07 15.19
CA PRO A 19 13.64 -7.78 15.35
C PRO A 19 12.15 -7.91 15.69
N LEU A 20 11.44 -8.92 15.17
CA LEU A 20 10.05 -9.18 15.54
C LEU A 20 9.88 -9.50 17.03
N SER A 21 10.83 -10.27 17.61
CA SER A 21 10.82 -10.56 19.03
C SER A 21 11.09 -9.31 19.88
N ALA A 22 11.95 -8.42 19.42
CA ALA A 22 12.21 -7.12 20.07
C ALA A 22 10.96 -6.23 20.03
N ILE A 23 10.29 -6.10 18.88
CA ILE A 23 9.01 -5.36 18.74
C ILE A 23 8.00 -5.90 19.76
N LYS A 24 7.83 -7.22 19.84
CA LYS A 24 6.89 -7.85 20.76
C LYS A 24 7.24 -7.53 22.22
N LEU A 25 8.52 -7.57 22.59
CA LEU A 25 8.98 -7.22 23.93
C LEU A 25 8.67 -5.76 24.28
N TYR A 26 9.02 -4.83 23.40
CA TYR A 26 8.74 -3.39 23.56
C TYR A 26 7.24 -3.11 23.63
N SER A 27 6.43 -3.73 22.79
CA SER A 27 4.97 -3.61 22.81
C SER A 27 4.37 -4.11 24.14
N VAL A 28 4.84 -5.24 24.67
CA VAL A 28 4.41 -5.74 25.98
C VAL A 28 4.84 -4.81 27.10
N ALA A 29 6.05 -4.23 27.04
CA ALA A 29 6.53 -3.27 28.03
C ALA A 29 5.67 -2.00 28.08
N LEU A 30 5.26 -1.47 26.92
CA LEU A 30 4.33 -0.34 26.82
C LEU A 30 2.94 -0.71 27.34
N SER A 31 2.39 -1.85 26.94
CA SER A 31 1.04 -2.29 27.35
C SER A 31 0.91 -2.54 28.85
N LYS A 32 2.01 -2.91 29.51
CA LYS A 32 2.09 -3.12 30.97
C LYS A 32 2.46 -1.86 31.74
N ASN A 33 2.59 -0.71 31.07
CA ASN A 33 3.02 0.57 31.69
C ASN A 33 4.32 0.42 32.51
N LEU A 34 5.28 -0.40 32.04
CA LEU A 34 6.55 -0.60 32.74
C LEU A 34 7.45 0.64 32.75
N TYR A 35 7.12 1.62 31.90
CA TYR A 35 7.79 2.90 31.81
C TYR A 35 6.78 4.02 32.00
N SER A 36 6.90 4.75 33.10
CA SER A 36 6.03 5.90 33.45
C SER A 36 6.51 7.23 32.86
N ASP A 37 7.70 7.26 32.30
CA ASP A 37 8.35 8.44 31.73
C ASP A 37 8.03 8.55 30.24
N ALA A 38 7.45 9.68 29.84
CA ALA A 38 7.04 9.93 28.45
C ALA A 38 8.23 9.89 27.46
N GLU A 39 9.41 10.34 27.87
CA GLU A 39 10.62 10.29 27.05
C GLU A 39 11.06 8.84 26.78
N LYS A 40 10.97 7.96 27.80
CA LYS A 40 11.26 6.54 27.63
C LYS A 40 10.23 5.84 26.78
N GLN A 41 8.93 6.18 26.90
CA GLN A 41 7.89 5.65 26.04
C GLN A 41 8.12 6.04 24.58
N HIS A 42 8.50 7.30 24.33
CA HIS A 42 8.82 7.79 23.00
C HIS A 42 10.00 7.02 22.38
N LYS A 43 11.09 6.85 23.15
CA LYS A 43 12.26 6.09 22.71
C LYS A 43 11.95 4.62 22.40
N ILE A 44 11.05 4.01 23.16
CA ILE A 44 10.61 2.64 22.89
C ILE A 44 9.79 2.57 21.59
N ALA A 45 8.93 3.58 21.33
CA ALA A 45 8.19 3.66 20.08
C ALA A 45 9.11 3.85 18.88
N GLU A 46 10.17 4.68 19.00
CA GLU A 46 11.22 4.79 17.98
C GLU A 46 11.92 3.46 17.73
N ASN A 47 12.33 2.74 18.79
CA ASN A 47 12.95 1.43 18.64
C ASN A 47 12.03 0.40 17.97
N ILE A 48 10.71 0.46 18.19
CA ILE A 48 9.74 -0.40 17.49
C ILE A 48 9.76 -0.09 16.00
N ASN A 49 9.76 1.19 15.63
CA ASN A 49 9.81 1.61 14.23
C ASN A 49 11.12 1.19 13.56
N GLU A 50 12.28 1.39 14.21
CA GLU A 50 13.58 0.92 13.70
C GLU A 50 13.58 -0.59 13.43
N LYS A 51 13.02 -1.39 14.35
CA LYS A 51 12.94 -2.84 14.16
C LYS A 51 11.94 -3.27 13.09
N ALA A 52 10.89 -2.48 12.86
CA ALA A 52 9.99 -2.69 11.74
C ALA A 52 10.69 -2.40 10.40
N ASP A 53 11.48 -1.33 10.32
CA ASP A 53 12.27 -0.97 9.14
C ASP A 53 13.34 -2.05 8.81
N GLU A 54 13.98 -2.64 9.85
CA GLU A 54 14.89 -3.79 9.68
C GLU A 54 14.17 -4.99 9.02
N ILE A 55 12.95 -5.32 9.49
CA ILE A 55 12.14 -6.40 8.90
C ILE A 55 11.79 -6.10 7.45
N GLU A 56 11.38 -4.86 7.14
CA GLU A 56 11.11 -4.44 5.76
C GLU A 56 12.35 -4.61 4.87
N GLY A 57 13.54 -4.30 5.37
CA GLY A 57 14.83 -4.53 4.69
C GLY A 57 15.07 -6.01 4.38
N TYR A 58 14.84 -6.92 5.34
CA TYR A 58 15.00 -8.37 5.12
C TYR A 58 13.97 -8.93 4.13
N VAL A 59 12.72 -8.48 4.22
CA VAL A 59 11.68 -8.84 3.24
C VAL A 59 12.08 -8.38 1.84
N SER A 60 12.62 -7.18 1.71
CA SER A 60 13.12 -6.65 0.43
C SER A 60 14.25 -7.52 -0.16
N GLN A 61 15.18 -8.01 0.69
CA GLN A 61 16.24 -8.93 0.27
C GLN A 61 15.69 -10.28 -0.21
N ILE A 62 14.68 -10.83 0.50
CA ILE A 62 13.99 -12.07 0.09
C ILE A 62 13.40 -11.92 -1.30
N ILE A 63 12.71 -10.82 -1.52
CA ILE A 63 12.04 -10.52 -2.79
C ILE A 63 13.06 -10.36 -3.93
N THR A 64 14.16 -9.64 -3.68
CA THR A 64 15.25 -9.45 -4.65
C THR A 64 15.93 -10.75 -5.02
N ALA A 65 16.19 -11.63 -4.06
CA ALA A 65 16.80 -12.93 -4.27
C ALA A 65 15.88 -13.94 -4.99
N SER A 66 14.59 -13.68 -5.00
CA SER A 66 13.53 -14.60 -5.43
C SER A 66 12.89 -14.25 -6.78
N ARG A 67 13.51 -13.44 -7.57
CA ARG A 67 13.10 -12.61 -8.73
C ARG A 67 11.96 -13.10 -9.66
N GLU A 68 11.45 -14.32 -9.58
CA GLU A 68 10.38 -14.79 -10.48
C GLU A 68 9.19 -15.53 -9.82
N ASP A 69 9.35 -16.11 -8.61
CA ASP A 69 8.31 -17.01 -8.06
C ASP A 69 7.76 -16.66 -6.65
N PHE A 70 8.20 -15.58 -6.02
CA PHE A 70 7.89 -15.34 -4.59
C PHE A 70 6.51 -14.73 -4.34
N PHE A 71 5.99 -13.96 -5.26
CA PHE A 71 4.62 -13.52 -5.21
C PHE A 71 3.73 -14.45 -6.04
N SER A 72 3.35 -15.59 -5.46
CA SER A 72 2.13 -16.23 -5.94
C SER A 72 0.97 -15.31 -5.54
N PHE A 73 0.73 -14.28 -6.33
CA PHE A 73 -0.49 -13.50 -6.23
C PHE A 73 -1.65 -14.41 -6.63
N GLU A 74 -2.09 -15.25 -5.69
CA GLU A 74 -3.30 -16.02 -5.91
C GLU A 74 -4.46 -15.03 -5.97
N VAL A 75 -5.15 -15.06 -7.09
CA VAL A 75 -6.33 -14.25 -7.36
C VAL A 75 -7.48 -15.22 -7.60
N ASN A 76 -8.50 -15.11 -6.79
CA ASN A 76 -9.73 -15.87 -6.94
C ASN A 76 -10.72 -15.03 -7.76
N MET A 77 -10.62 -15.17 -9.09
CA MET A 77 -11.50 -14.42 -10.00
C MET A 77 -12.97 -14.75 -9.75
N GLY A 78 -13.79 -13.75 -9.66
CA GLY A 78 -15.22 -13.79 -9.46
C GLY A 78 -15.87 -12.49 -9.90
N GLU A 79 -17.09 -12.29 -9.48
CA GLU A 79 -17.85 -11.08 -9.73
C GLU A 79 -18.25 -10.44 -8.41
N PHE A 80 -18.18 -9.12 -8.33
CA PHE A 80 -18.58 -8.34 -7.16
C PHE A 80 -19.14 -6.98 -7.55
N TYR A 81 -19.99 -6.40 -6.74
CA TYR A 81 -20.49 -5.06 -7.00
C TYR A 81 -19.47 -3.97 -6.65
N LEU A 82 -19.40 -2.93 -7.49
CA LEU A 82 -18.57 -1.75 -7.21
C LEU A 82 -18.88 -1.15 -5.83
N SER A 83 -20.17 -1.15 -5.42
CA SER A 83 -20.59 -0.67 -4.10
C SER A 83 -19.92 -1.44 -2.96
N GLU A 84 -19.73 -2.76 -3.08
CA GLU A 84 -19.07 -3.56 -2.04
C GLU A 84 -17.60 -3.12 -1.82
N LEU A 85 -16.88 -2.85 -2.91
CA LEU A 85 -15.51 -2.35 -2.83
C LEU A 85 -15.49 -0.95 -2.19
N VAL A 86 -16.35 -0.05 -2.65
CA VAL A 86 -16.44 1.32 -2.13
C VAL A 86 -16.80 1.34 -0.65
N GLU A 87 -17.77 0.53 -0.21
CA GLU A 87 -18.18 0.42 1.19
C GLU A 87 -17.05 -0.08 2.10
N LYS A 88 -16.27 -1.07 1.65
CA LYS A 88 -15.11 -1.56 2.41
C LYS A 88 -14.05 -0.49 2.58
N ILE A 89 -13.73 0.25 1.52
CA ILE A 89 -12.75 1.34 1.56
C ILE A 89 -13.29 2.50 2.43
N ALA A 90 -14.54 2.90 2.22
CA ALA A 90 -15.18 3.95 3.00
C ALA A 90 -15.24 3.60 4.50
N GLY A 91 -15.60 2.36 4.84
CA GLY A 91 -15.66 1.90 6.23
C GLY A 91 -14.30 1.95 6.93
N TYR A 92 -13.21 1.63 6.22
CA TYR A 92 -11.87 1.66 6.79
C TYR A 92 -11.30 3.08 6.94
N TYR A 93 -11.54 3.96 5.94
CA TYR A 93 -10.83 5.24 5.88
C TYR A 93 -11.61 6.44 6.43
N ARG A 94 -12.96 6.40 6.55
CA ARG A 94 -13.74 7.56 7.05
C ARG A 94 -13.32 8.01 8.43
N GLU A 95 -13.25 7.09 9.39
CA GLU A 95 -12.85 7.43 10.76
C GLU A 95 -11.36 7.79 10.83
N LYS A 96 -10.49 7.02 10.15
CA LYS A 96 -9.04 7.26 10.11
C LYS A 96 -8.72 8.66 9.59
N LEU A 97 -9.34 9.08 8.49
CA LEU A 97 -9.12 10.38 7.87
C LEU A 97 -9.73 11.53 8.69
N ALA A 98 -10.89 11.31 9.29
CA ALA A 98 -11.50 12.29 10.20
C ALA A 98 -10.60 12.58 11.42
N LEU A 99 -9.95 11.57 11.99
CA LEU A 99 -9.02 11.74 13.12
C LEU A 99 -7.82 12.61 12.78
N ILE A 100 -7.31 12.53 11.56
CA ILE A 100 -6.17 13.34 11.08
C ILE A 100 -6.61 14.62 10.36
N LYS A 101 -7.90 14.94 10.38
CA LYS A 101 -8.51 16.13 9.76
C LYS A 101 -8.26 16.24 8.25
N THR A 102 -8.24 15.12 7.55
CA THR A 102 -8.14 15.03 6.10
C THR A 102 -9.54 14.86 5.51
N ASP A 103 -9.92 15.70 4.56
CA ASP A 103 -11.20 15.57 3.85
C ASP A 103 -11.20 14.31 2.98
N PHE A 104 -12.16 13.42 3.22
CA PHE A 104 -12.35 12.23 2.38
C PHE A 104 -13.65 12.35 1.58
N ILE A 105 -13.51 12.50 0.27
CA ILE A 105 -14.63 12.67 -0.64
C ILE A 105 -14.78 11.43 -1.51
N ILE A 106 -15.99 10.90 -1.55
CA ILE A 106 -16.38 9.82 -2.45
C ILE A 106 -17.29 10.40 -3.51
N GLY A 107 -16.83 10.36 -4.77
CA GLY A 107 -17.57 10.83 -5.93
C GLY A 107 -18.83 10.01 -6.18
N LYS A 108 -19.70 10.53 -7.02
CA LYS A 108 -20.88 9.79 -7.48
C LYS A 108 -20.45 8.66 -8.43
N TYR A 109 -21.05 7.49 -8.28
CA TYR A 109 -20.82 6.37 -9.17
C TYR A 109 -22.12 5.64 -9.49
N LYS A 110 -22.15 4.98 -10.63
CA LYS A 110 -23.20 4.05 -11.00
C LYS A 110 -22.77 2.65 -10.57
N ASN A 111 -23.55 2.01 -9.70
CA ASN A 111 -23.25 0.66 -9.26
C ASN A 111 -23.31 -0.31 -10.45
N CYS A 112 -22.31 -1.16 -10.58
CA CYS A 112 -22.20 -2.17 -11.62
C CYS A 112 -21.42 -3.38 -11.10
N LEU A 113 -21.46 -4.47 -11.85
CA LEU A 113 -20.72 -5.68 -11.56
C LEU A 113 -19.32 -5.58 -12.17
N LEU A 114 -18.32 -5.91 -11.39
CA LEU A 114 -16.90 -5.94 -11.75
C LEU A 114 -16.42 -7.38 -11.81
N SER A 115 -15.56 -7.69 -12.77
CA SER A 115 -14.82 -8.94 -12.83
C SER A 115 -13.50 -8.80 -12.10
N GLY A 116 -13.22 -9.66 -11.11
CA GLY A 116 -11.98 -9.61 -10.33
C GLY A 116 -12.08 -10.39 -9.02
N ASP A 117 -11.15 -10.12 -8.12
CA ASP A 117 -11.14 -10.61 -6.74
C ASP A 117 -11.38 -9.42 -5.79
N LEU A 118 -12.50 -9.42 -5.09
CA LEU A 118 -12.86 -8.33 -4.17
C LEU A 118 -11.78 -8.08 -3.11
N SER A 119 -11.22 -9.14 -2.52
CA SER A 119 -10.22 -9.01 -1.45
C SER A 119 -8.93 -8.39 -1.97
N ARG A 120 -8.49 -8.81 -3.16
CA ARG A 120 -7.32 -8.23 -3.83
C ARG A 120 -7.58 -6.82 -4.34
N SER A 121 -8.80 -6.53 -4.78
CA SER A 121 -9.20 -5.17 -5.15
C SER A 121 -9.18 -4.22 -3.94
N VAL A 122 -9.63 -4.67 -2.78
CA VAL A 122 -9.51 -3.92 -1.52
C VAL A 122 -8.03 -3.67 -1.17
N GLU A 123 -7.16 -4.68 -1.27
CA GLU A 123 -5.72 -4.54 -1.04
C GLU A 123 -5.08 -3.50 -1.97
N VAL A 124 -5.41 -3.53 -3.26
CA VAL A 124 -4.96 -2.53 -4.23
C VAL A 124 -5.38 -1.12 -3.82
N MET A 125 -6.66 -0.93 -3.53
CA MET A 125 -7.18 0.39 -3.15
C MET A 125 -6.56 0.88 -1.82
N GLN A 126 -6.34 -0.01 -0.85
CA GLN A 126 -5.68 0.34 0.41
C GLN A 126 -4.23 0.79 0.19
N ASN A 127 -3.46 0.10 -0.65
CA ASN A 127 -2.10 0.50 -0.97
C ASN A 127 -2.04 1.89 -1.62
N ILE A 128 -2.99 2.21 -2.51
CA ILE A 128 -3.07 3.53 -3.15
C ILE A 128 -3.47 4.60 -2.12
N MET A 129 -4.45 4.31 -1.24
CA MET A 129 -4.87 5.21 -0.16
C MET A 129 -3.72 5.50 0.82
N GLU A 130 -2.98 4.48 1.25
CA GLU A 130 -1.81 4.68 2.14
C GLU A 130 -0.73 5.54 1.47
N ASN A 131 -0.50 5.39 0.16
CA ASN A 131 0.40 6.27 -0.58
C ASN A 131 -0.12 7.70 -0.64
N ALA A 132 -1.42 7.91 -0.88
CA ALA A 132 -2.03 9.24 -0.86
C ALA A 132 -1.87 9.93 0.50
N LEU A 133 -1.97 9.18 1.60
CA LEU A 133 -1.76 9.70 2.95
C LEU A 133 -0.29 9.98 3.27
N LYS A 134 0.62 9.14 2.79
CA LYS A 134 2.06 9.26 3.05
C LYS A 134 2.71 10.41 2.28
N TYR A 135 2.32 10.59 1.04
CA TYR A 135 3.01 11.48 0.10
C TYR A 135 2.17 12.69 -0.32
N GLY A 136 0.94 12.79 0.15
CA GLY A 136 0.06 13.93 -0.07
C GLY A 136 0.24 15.02 0.99
N ASP A 137 -0.47 16.13 0.80
CA ASP A 137 -0.45 17.28 1.72
C ASP A 137 -1.33 17.11 2.98
N GLY A 138 -2.02 15.97 3.09
CA GLY A 138 -2.91 15.65 4.20
C GLY A 138 -4.21 16.45 4.24
N ARG A 139 -4.50 17.29 3.23
CA ARG A 139 -5.70 18.13 3.22
C ARG A 139 -6.91 17.38 2.73
N ARG A 140 -6.75 16.65 1.60
CA ARG A 140 -7.88 16.04 0.90
C ARG A 140 -7.46 14.78 0.14
N VAL A 141 -8.30 13.75 0.20
CA VAL A 141 -8.23 12.55 -0.63
C VAL A 141 -9.58 12.30 -1.26
N GLU A 142 -9.63 12.08 -2.55
CA GLU A 142 -10.86 11.82 -3.29
C GLU A 142 -10.83 10.44 -3.94
N LEU A 143 -11.93 9.71 -3.79
CA LEU A 143 -12.23 8.52 -4.55
C LEU A 143 -13.19 8.91 -5.66
N ILE A 144 -12.73 8.88 -6.90
CA ILE A 144 -13.50 9.31 -8.08
C ILE A 144 -13.68 8.16 -9.07
N PHE A 145 -14.69 8.29 -9.90
CA PHE A 145 -15.13 7.25 -10.85
C PHE A 145 -15.27 7.87 -12.24
N PRO A 146 -14.13 7.97 -12.98
CA PRO A 146 -14.18 8.47 -14.34
C PRO A 146 -15.15 7.67 -15.22
N GLU A 147 -15.93 8.34 -16.05
CA GLU A 147 -16.85 7.67 -16.97
C GLU A 147 -16.07 7.02 -18.12
N ASP A 148 -16.41 5.77 -18.40
CA ASP A 148 -15.86 4.98 -19.49
C ASP A 148 -16.91 3.95 -19.90
N ASP A 149 -17.12 3.78 -21.21
CA ASP A 149 -18.16 2.88 -21.72
C ASP A 149 -17.73 1.41 -21.74
N GLU A 150 -16.43 1.14 -21.83
CA GLU A 150 -15.88 -0.20 -22.01
C GLU A 150 -15.44 -0.84 -20.68
N CYS A 151 -15.00 -0.02 -19.73
CA CYS A 151 -14.45 -0.49 -18.46
C CYS A 151 -14.99 0.27 -17.25
N VAL A 152 -14.54 -0.07 -16.07
CA VAL A 152 -14.85 0.68 -14.85
C VAL A 152 -13.55 1.24 -14.28
N GLN A 153 -13.46 2.55 -14.25
CA GLN A 153 -12.32 3.25 -13.69
C GLN A 153 -12.61 3.68 -12.25
N ILE A 154 -11.65 3.40 -11.36
CA ILE A 154 -11.69 3.85 -9.97
C ILE A 154 -10.38 4.56 -9.71
N ALA A 155 -10.43 5.82 -9.33
CA ALA A 155 -9.24 6.61 -9.13
C ALA A 155 -9.19 7.22 -7.72
N ILE A 156 -7.99 7.30 -7.15
CA ILE A 156 -7.71 8.01 -5.93
C ILE A 156 -6.87 9.22 -6.29
N MET A 157 -7.32 10.38 -5.83
CA MET A 157 -6.72 11.67 -6.11
C MET A 157 -6.34 12.37 -4.80
N ASN A 158 -5.13 12.92 -4.74
CA ASN A 158 -4.66 13.74 -3.63
C ASN A 158 -3.74 14.87 -4.10
N GLY A 159 -3.72 15.97 -3.34
CA GLY A 159 -2.82 17.10 -3.55
C GLY A 159 -1.46 16.92 -2.87
N GLY A 160 -0.55 17.88 -3.11
CA GLY A 160 0.78 17.93 -2.52
C GLY A 160 1.80 16.98 -3.17
N CYS A 161 1.54 16.55 -4.39
CA CYS A 161 2.46 15.70 -5.13
C CYS A 161 3.74 16.47 -5.48
N THR A 162 4.89 15.92 -5.10
CA THR A 162 6.22 16.48 -5.37
C THR A 162 7.05 15.60 -6.30
N LEU A 163 6.42 14.61 -6.92
CA LEU A 163 7.05 13.77 -7.95
C LEU A 163 7.20 14.55 -9.26
N GLU A 164 8.29 14.31 -9.96
CA GLU A 164 8.46 14.79 -11.32
C GLU A 164 7.66 13.91 -12.31
N LYS A 165 7.26 14.47 -13.45
CA LYS A 165 6.48 13.71 -14.45
C LYS A 165 7.23 12.49 -14.98
N ASP A 166 8.55 12.58 -15.08
CA ASP A 166 9.41 11.49 -15.53
C ASP A 166 9.40 10.30 -14.53
N ASP A 167 9.21 10.59 -13.24
CA ASP A 167 9.11 9.57 -12.19
C ASP A 167 7.90 8.65 -12.36
N LEU A 168 6.81 9.12 -13.01
CA LEU A 168 5.58 8.35 -13.22
C LEU A 168 5.81 7.02 -13.95
N THR A 169 6.83 6.94 -14.78
CA THR A 169 7.18 5.70 -15.50
C THR A 169 7.73 4.63 -14.55
N HIS A 170 8.28 5.05 -13.42
CA HIS A 170 9.00 4.21 -12.46
C HIS A 170 8.21 3.87 -11.19
N ILE A 171 7.17 4.64 -10.83
CA ILE A 171 6.43 4.44 -9.56
C ILE A 171 5.83 3.04 -9.38
N PHE A 172 5.67 2.29 -10.46
CA PHE A 172 5.18 0.91 -10.45
C PHE A 172 6.30 -0.13 -10.53
N GLU A 173 7.57 0.28 -10.49
CA GLU A 173 8.71 -0.64 -10.43
C GLU A 173 8.93 -1.11 -8.99
N SER A 174 9.44 -2.34 -8.85
CA SER A 174 9.75 -2.89 -7.53
C SER A 174 10.89 -2.14 -6.86
N PHE A 175 10.70 -1.78 -5.58
CA PHE A 175 11.67 -1.05 -4.75
C PHE A 175 11.97 0.38 -5.19
N TRP A 176 11.27 0.89 -6.19
CA TRP A 176 11.46 2.25 -6.61
C TRP A 176 10.91 3.24 -5.55
N ARG A 177 11.70 4.26 -5.29
CA ARG A 177 11.34 5.35 -4.37
C ARG A 177 11.82 6.67 -4.98
N GLY A 178 10.90 7.59 -5.16
CA GLY A 178 11.21 8.93 -5.64
C GLY A 178 12.05 9.73 -4.65
N ALA A 179 12.66 10.81 -5.12
CA ALA A 179 13.41 11.75 -4.28
C ALA A 179 12.57 12.35 -3.14
N ASN A 180 11.25 12.42 -3.34
CA ASN A 180 10.28 12.88 -2.35
C ASN A 180 10.06 11.92 -1.18
N ALA A 181 10.51 10.66 -1.28
CA ALA A 181 10.33 9.67 -0.22
C ALA A 181 11.18 9.99 1.03
N GLY A 182 12.33 10.68 0.91
CA GLY A 182 13.15 11.12 2.03
C GLY A 182 13.26 10.08 3.15
N ASN A 183 12.92 10.51 4.37
CA ASN A 183 12.85 9.65 5.56
C ASN A 183 11.46 9.01 5.78
N ILE A 184 10.53 9.12 4.84
CA ILE A 184 9.21 8.49 4.93
C ILE A 184 9.40 6.99 4.78
N GLY A 185 9.07 6.19 5.79
CA GLY A 185 9.20 4.73 5.77
C GLY A 185 8.43 4.08 4.62
N GLY A 186 8.95 2.98 4.10
CA GLY A 186 8.33 2.19 3.04
C GLY A 186 9.37 1.59 2.08
N ASN A 187 9.05 0.42 1.55
CA ASN A 187 9.98 -0.40 0.76
C ASN A 187 9.82 -0.27 -0.77
N GLY A 188 8.99 0.65 -1.26
CA GLY A 188 8.75 0.83 -2.70
C GLY A 188 8.05 -0.34 -3.39
N LEU A 189 7.29 -1.16 -2.64
CA LEU A 189 6.59 -2.33 -3.18
C LEU A 189 5.08 -2.12 -3.38
N GLY A 190 4.47 -1.17 -2.69
CA GLY A 190 3.01 -1.01 -2.67
C GLY A 190 2.40 -0.90 -4.07
N LEU A 191 2.84 0.05 -4.88
CA LEU A 191 2.32 0.24 -6.24
C LEU A 191 2.75 -0.88 -7.21
N TYR A 192 3.93 -1.47 -7.02
CA TYR A 192 4.35 -2.67 -7.76
C TYR A 192 3.37 -3.83 -7.52
N ILE A 193 3.01 -4.10 -6.26
CA ILE A 193 2.02 -5.13 -5.89
C ILE A 193 0.67 -4.81 -6.53
N CYS A 194 0.21 -3.55 -6.46
CA CYS A 194 -1.02 -3.11 -7.13
C CYS A 194 -1.01 -3.47 -8.61
N ARG A 195 0.09 -3.17 -9.33
CA ARG A 195 0.22 -3.47 -10.77
C ARG A 195 0.18 -4.96 -11.06
N GLN A 196 0.83 -5.79 -10.21
CA GLN A 196 0.80 -7.25 -10.39
C GLN A 196 -0.61 -7.81 -10.15
N LEU A 197 -1.30 -7.37 -9.10
CA LEU A 197 -2.65 -7.80 -8.79
C LEU A 197 -3.64 -7.38 -9.88
N MET A 198 -3.59 -6.11 -10.31
CA MET A 198 -4.46 -5.62 -11.39
C MET A 198 -4.26 -6.42 -12.68
N ARG A 199 -3.01 -6.67 -13.09
CA ARG A 199 -2.71 -7.51 -14.28
C ARG A 199 -3.26 -8.93 -14.16
N LYS A 200 -3.17 -9.54 -12.96
CA LYS A 200 -3.72 -10.88 -12.73
C LYS A 200 -5.25 -10.90 -12.71
N MET A 201 -5.88 -9.78 -12.42
CA MET A 201 -7.33 -9.59 -12.54
C MET A 201 -7.77 -9.10 -13.92
N ASN A 202 -6.89 -9.14 -14.94
CA ASN A 202 -7.12 -8.62 -16.28
C ASN A 202 -7.49 -7.12 -16.31
N GLY A 203 -7.03 -6.38 -15.31
CA GLY A 203 -7.19 -4.94 -15.16
C GLY A 203 -5.86 -4.21 -15.39
N GLU A 204 -5.92 -2.89 -15.28
CA GLU A 204 -4.77 -2.00 -15.43
C GLU A 204 -4.67 -1.03 -14.25
N ILE A 205 -3.49 -0.43 -14.07
CA ILE A 205 -3.25 0.66 -13.16
C ILE A 205 -2.28 1.64 -13.78
N PHE A 206 -2.59 2.93 -13.68
CA PHE A 206 -1.74 4.01 -14.14
C PHE A 206 -1.87 5.23 -13.24
N ALA A 207 -0.96 6.18 -13.40
CA ALA A 207 -0.99 7.42 -12.64
C ALA A 207 -0.79 8.63 -13.55
N LYS A 208 -1.32 9.77 -13.12
CA LYS A 208 -1.19 11.05 -13.78
C LYS A 208 -0.92 12.13 -12.76
N ILE A 209 -0.11 13.13 -13.14
CA ILE A 209 0.15 14.32 -12.34
C ILE A 209 -0.33 15.53 -13.15
N ASP A 210 -1.22 16.32 -12.55
CA ASP A 210 -1.66 17.61 -13.03
C ASP A 210 -1.33 18.66 -11.93
N ASP A 211 -0.37 19.52 -12.19
CA ASP A 211 0.22 20.45 -11.23
C ASP A 211 0.77 19.71 -9.99
N ASP A 212 0.19 19.93 -8.82
CA ASP A 212 0.53 19.28 -7.56
C ASP A 212 -0.45 18.14 -7.16
N ILE A 213 -1.33 17.75 -8.07
CA ILE A 213 -2.33 16.69 -7.86
C ILE A 213 -1.85 15.41 -8.55
N ILE A 214 -1.77 14.33 -7.79
CA ILE A 214 -1.58 12.98 -8.34
C ILE A 214 -2.92 12.24 -8.33
N THR A 215 -3.18 11.56 -9.44
CA THR A 215 -4.33 10.67 -9.61
C THR A 215 -3.82 9.29 -9.98
N VAL A 216 -4.08 8.29 -9.14
CA VAL A 216 -3.79 6.88 -9.44
C VAL A 216 -5.09 6.18 -9.79
N THR A 217 -5.18 5.66 -11.00
CA THR A 217 -6.40 5.05 -11.57
C THR A 217 -6.21 3.55 -11.74
N THR A 218 -7.18 2.78 -11.27
CA THR A 218 -7.33 1.35 -11.52
C THR A 218 -8.46 1.13 -12.51
N VAL A 219 -8.27 0.17 -13.41
CA VAL A 219 -9.22 -0.18 -14.48
C VAL A 219 -9.66 -1.62 -14.29
N PHE A 220 -10.96 -1.82 -14.17
CA PHE A 220 -11.58 -3.14 -14.03
C PHE A 220 -12.41 -3.47 -15.27
N ALA A 221 -12.42 -4.73 -15.65
CA ALA A 221 -13.36 -5.23 -16.63
C ALA A 221 -14.77 -5.28 -16.01
N ARG A 222 -15.78 -4.96 -16.81
CA ARG A 222 -17.19 -5.21 -16.46
C ARG A 222 -17.45 -6.72 -16.52
N ALA A 223 -18.27 -7.23 -15.61
CA ALA A 223 -18.75 -8.60 -15.63
C ALA A 223 -20.01 -8.75 -16.48
#